data_a46aa92b0d743f2882b476d41c6c0ea8
#
_entry.id   a46aa92b0d743f2882b476d41c6c0ea8
#
_cell.length_a   1.000
_cell.length_b   1.000
_cell.length_c   1.000
_cell.angle_alpha   90.00
_cell.angle_beta   90.00
_cell.angle_gamma   90.00
#
_symmetry.space_group_name_H-M   'P 1'
#
loop_
_entity.id
_entity.type
_entity.pdbx_description
1 polymer ?
#
loop_
_entity_poly.entity_id
_entity_poly.type
_entity_poly.pdbx_seq_one_letter_code
_entity_poly.pdbx_strand_id
1 'polypeptide(L)'
;MAEVPSGPSQVSRKRGTEAGELPEHVPERKKACWGILTSQGSWADRSPLHEAASQGRLLVLRTLLAQVNATTIDGVTPLYNCCASGSVGCMELLLQNGANTHMPHAHFPSALHEACKRGNSHCVETLLSHGADPDYDHPLGSPLYVSCLHQQTACSRVLLHRGARVNVGRGGDSPLHAAVRLDSADQVLVLLDYGADFNLRDGNNQRPVDVAPSGGKTQQLLLAYEVCPRSLCQLCRFQIRNLIGRTRLKLLPLLPLPSLLTQYLEHT
;
A
#
# COMPACT_ATOMS: atom_id res chain seq x y z
N MET A 1 0.93 80.56 -0.90
CA MET A 1 2.37 80.57 -0.77
C MET A 1 2.72 79.14 -0.88
N ALA A 2 3.08 78.70 -2.04
CA ALA A 2 4.43 78.60 -2.57
C ALA A 2 5.15 77.42 -1.85
N GLU A 3 5.72 76.38 -2.42
CA GLU A 3 6.21 76.13 -3.77
C GLU A 3 6.44 74.63 -3.93
N VAL A 4 6.25 74.12 -5.11
CA VAL A 4 6.86 72.90 -5.70
C VAL A 4 8.23 73.40 -6.29
N PRO A 5 9.27 72.63 -6.48
CA PRO A 5 9.35 71.58 -7.52
C PRO A 5 10.36 70.44 -7.18
N SER A 6 10.59 69.44 -7.85
CA SER A 6 10.73 68.99 -9.22
C SER A 6 11.30 67.55 -9.20
N GLY A 7 10.84 66.70 -10.11
CA GLY A 7 11.51 65.42 -10.42
C GLY A 7 12.71 65.61 -11.33
N PRO A 8 13.20 64.67 -12.21
CA PRO A 8 12.71 63.30 -12.55
C PRO A 8 13.87 62.27 -12.70
N SER A 9 13.61 61.03 -13.00
CA SER A 9 14.16 60.19 -14.08
C SER A 9 13.90 58.69 -13.78
N GLN A 10 13.12 58.06 -14.60
CA GLN A 10 13.41 57.08 -15.64
C GLN A 10 14.44 56.00 -15.22
N VAL A 11 14.15 54.74 -15.28
CA VAL A 11 13.99 53.78 -16.38
C VAL A 11 14.06 52.35 -15.76
N SER A 12 13.21 51.44 -15.91
CA SER A 12 13.28 50.32 -16.85
C SER A 12 12.38 49.14 -16.45
N ARG A 13 11.62 48.72 -17.39
CA ARG A 13 10.76 47.53 -17.36
C ARG A 13 11.59 46.27 -17.25
N LYS A 14 11.22 45.32 -16.36
CA LYS A 14 11.25 43.90 -16.70
C LYS A 14 10.03 43.19 -16.10
N ARG A 15 9.27 42.57 -16.99
CA ARG A 15 8.20 41.62 -16.67
C ARG A 15 8.81 40.39 -16.08
N GLY A 16 8.38 39.96 -14.90
CA GLY A 16 8.61 38.65 -14.33
C GLY A 16 7.27 38.02 -14.04
N THR A 17 7.00 36.93 -14.69
CA THR A 17 5.82 36.08 -14.51
C THR A 17 5.83 35.50 -13.11
N GLU A 18 4.80 35.83 -12.32
CA GLU A 18 4.53 35.17 -11.04
C GLU A 18 4.00 33.76 -11.31
N ALA A 19 4.82 32.77 -11.04
CA ALA A 19 4.42 31.39 -10.82
C ALA A 19 4.06 31.27 -9.33
N GLY A 20 2.80 30.93 -9.03
CA GLY A 20 2.31 30.78 -7.68
C GLY A 20 3.04 29.68 -6.91
N GLU A 21 3.64 30.07 -5.81
CA GLU A 21 4.22 29.16 -4.83
C GLU A 21 3.13 28.55 -3.97
N LEU A 22 3.11 27.21 -3.95
CA LEU A 22 2.36 26.40 -3.00
C LEU A 22 3.04 26.48 -1.62
N PRO A 23 2.30 26.48 -0.50
CA PRO A 23 2.90 26.62 0.82
C PRO A 23 3.74 25.40 1.20
N GLU A 24 5.05 25.57 1.28
CA GLU A 24 5.98 24.67 1.90
C GLU A 24 5.86 24.73 3.42
N HIS A 25 5.18 23.78 4.04
CA HIS A 25 5.46 23.38 5.42
C HIS A 25 5.10 21.91 5.66
N VAL A 26 5.99 21.02 5.20
CA VAL A 26 6.08 19.65 5.67
C VAL A 26 7.40 19.52 6.41
N PRO A 27 7.42 19.13 7.70
CA PRO A 27 8.66 19.08 8.47
C PRO A 27 9.67 18.13 7.82
N GLU A 28 10.88 18.61 7.63
CA GLU A 28 12.00 17.97 6.90
C GLU A 28 12.36 16.54 7.35
N ARG A 29 11.99 16.15 8.57
CA ARG A 29 12.22 14.78 9.07
C ARG A 29 11.42 13.68 8.36
N LYS A 30 10.36 14.01 7.61
CA LYS A 30 9.55 13.02 6.86
C LYS A 30 10.00 12.82 5.42
N LYS A 31 10.81 13.72 4.86
CA LYS A 31 11.36 13.60 3.50
C LYS A 31 12.56 12.61 3.43
N ALA A 32 13.28 12.41 4.53
CA ALA A 32 14.49 11.60 4.56
C ALA A 32 14.26 10.10 4.31
N CYS A 33 13.11 9.54 4.71
CA CYS A 33 12.86 8.10 4.57
C CYS A 33 12.46 7.64 3.15
N TRP A 34 12.04 8.55 2.27
CA TRP A 34 11.54 8.20 0.93
C TRP A 34 12.53 8.48 -0.21
N GLY A 35 13.50 9.36 0.02
CA GLY A 35 14.52 9.74 -0.96
C GLY A 35 15.77 8.87 -0.96
N ILE A 36 16.06 8.20 0.15
CA ILE A 36 17.31 7.46 0.35
C ILE A 36 17.35 6.15 -0.46
N LEU A 37 16.18 5.56 -0.78
CA LEU A 37 16.07 4.31 -1.55
C LEU A 37 16.31 4.47 -3.06
N THR A 38 16.47 5.70 -3.55
CA THR A 38 16.68 5.98 -4.99
C THR A 38 17.97 6.71 -5.31
N SER A 39 18.74 7.16 -4.29
CA SER A 39 20.04 7.81 -4.54
C SER A 39 21.12 6.75 -4.77
N GLN A 40 21.60 6.66 -6.00
CA GLN A 40 22.81 5.92 -6.34
C GLN A 40 23.98 6.47 -5.52
N GLY A 41 24.39 5.76 -4.47
CA GLY A 41 25.61 6.15 -3.77
C GLY A 41 25.76 5.80 -2.29
N SER A 42 24.74 5.31 -1.60
CA SER A 42 24.89 4.79 -0.23
C SER A 42 25.75 3.50 -0.25
N TRP A 43 26.76 3.41 0.63
CA TRP A 43 27.57 2.19 0.72
C TRP A 43 26.71 0.98 1.13
N ALA A 44 25.59 1.20 1.79
CA ALA A 44 24.60 0.23 2.17
C ALA A 44 23.92 -0.43 0.95
N ASP A 45 23.77 0.32 -0.15
CA ASP A 45 23.27 -0.20 -1.42
C ASP A 45 24.35 -0.97 -2.20
N ARG A 46 25.60 -0.90 -1.76
CA ARG A 46 26.75 -1.59 -2.38
C ARG A 46 27.03 -2.99 -1.86
N SER A 47 26.26 -3.50 -0.88
CA SER A 47 26.36 -4.92 -0.53
C SER A 47 26.05 -5.77 -1.76
N PRO A 48 26.95 -6.67 -2.20
CA PRO A 48 26.76 -7.48 -3.41
C PRO A 48 25.45 -8.24 -3.42
N LEU A 49 24.96 -8.65 -2.22
CA LEU A 49 23.69 -9.36 -2.07
C LEU A 49 22.49 -8.42 -2.33
N HIS A 50 22.50 -7.21 -1.79
CA HIS A 50 21.45 -6.22 -1.99
C HIS A 50 21.39 -5.75 -3.45
N GLU A 51 22.55 -5.56 -4.07
CA GLU A 51 22.64 -5.20 -5.48
C GLU A 51 22.12 -6.31 -6.38
N ALA A 52 22.52 -7.57 -6.14
CA ALA A 52 22.00 -8.72 -6.88
C ALA A 52 20.47 -8.86 -6.70
N ALA A 53 19.94 -8.59 -5.51
CA ALA A 53 18.52 -8.61 -5.20
C ALA A 53 17.76 -7.50 -5.94
N SER A 54 18.28 -6.27 -5.94
CA SER A 54 17.65 -5.13 -6.62
C SER A 54 17.67 -5.24 -8.14
N GLN A 55 18.69 -5.90 -8.70
CA GLN A 55 18.85 -6.11 -10.14
C GLN A 55 18.24 -7.42 -10.65
N GLY A 56 17.67 -8.24 -9.75
CA GLY A 56 17.09 -9.53 -10.11
C GLY A 56 18.11 -10.55 -10.63
N ARG A 57 19.38 -10.44 -10.25
CA ARG A 57 20.46 -11.32 -10.70
C ARG A 57 20.48 -12.64 -9.93
N LEU A 58 19.61 -13.57 -10.31
CA LEU A 58 19.39 -14.83 -9.62
C LEU A 58 20.67 -15.66 -9.39
N LEU A 59 21.55 -15.78 -10.40
CA LEU A 59 22.76 -16.57 -10.30
C LEU A 59 23.76 -15.98 -9.30
N VAL A 60 23.93 -14.67 -9.32
CA VAL A 60 24.80 -13.96 -8.38
C VAL A 60 24.23 -14.03 -6.96
N LEU A 61 22.91 -13.85 -6.83
CA LEU A 61 22.24 -13.97 -5.55
C LEU A 61 22.47 -15.35 -4.91
N ARG A 62 22.39 -16.43 -5.71
CA ARG A 62 22.61 -17.80 -5.25
C ARG A 62 23.99 -18.04 -4.64
N THR A 63 25.01 -17.34 -5.12
CA THR A 63 26.39 -17.45 -4.57
C THR A 63 26.62 -16.66 -3.28
N LEU A 64 25.72 -15.71 -2.97
CA LEU A 64 25.84 -14.76 -1.87
C LEU A 64 24.91 -15.05 -0.69
N LEU A 65 24.24 -16.20 -0.66
CA LEU A 65 23.19 -16.53 0.32
C LEU A 65 23.67 -16.66 1.78
N ALA A 66 24.97 -16.62 2.05
CA ALA A 66 25.50 -16.74 3.41
C ALA A 66 24.98 -15.65 4.39
N GLN A 67 24.47 -14.53 3.88
CA GLN A 67 23.96 -13.41 4.68
C GLN A 67 22.56 -12.99 4.22
N VAL A 68 21.67 -13.94 4.04
CA VAL A 68 20.30 -13.74 3.51
C VAL A 68 19.49 -12.69 4.26
N ASN A 69 19.73 -12.52 5.56
CA ASN A 69 19.06 -11.55 6.43
C ASN A 69 19.96 -10.33 6.78
N ALA A 70 21.04 -10.11 6.04
CA ALA A 70 21.85 -8.92 6.23
C ALA A 70 20.98 -7.66 6.05
N THR A 71 21.22 -6.67 6.88
CA THR A 71 20.55 -5.37 6.76
C THR A 71 21.55 -4.30 6.36
N THR A 72 21.12 -3.37 5.54
CA THR A 72 21.84 -2.13 5.29
C THR A 72 21.83 -1.27 6.55
N ILE A 73 22.61 -0.16 6.58
CA ILE A 73 22.55 0.81 7.69
C ILE A 73 21.13 1.34 7.89
N ASP A 74 20.40 1.49 6.79
CA ASP A 74 19.01 1.97 6.80
C ASP A 74 18.01 0.87 7.19
N GLY A 75 18.48 -0.35 7.54
CA GLY A 75 17.63 -1.48 7.93
C GLY A 75 16.97 -2.22 6.77
N VAL A 76 17.34 -1.96 5.52
CA VAL A 76 16.79 -2.61 4.33
C VAL A 76 17.35 -4.03 4.22
N THR A 77 16.49 -5.01 3.87
CA THR A 77 16.88 -6.40 3.63
C THR A 77 16.97 -6.71 2.13
N PRO A 78 17.72 -7.75 1.71
CA PRO A 78 17.73 -8.21 0.32
C PRO A 78 16.33 -8.59 -0.18
N LEU A 79 15.50 -9.17 0.70
CA LEU A 79 14.10 -9.51 0.40
C LEU A 79 13.27 -8.28 0.03
N TYR A 80 13.45 -7.17 0.77
CA TYR A 80 12.80 -5.89 0.46
C TYR A 80 13.18 -5.40 -0.95
N ASN A 81 14.47 -5.47 -1.30
CA ASN A 81 14.95 -5.05 -2.62
C ASN A 81 14.39 -5.92 -3.75
N CYS A 82 14.24 -7.24 -3.55
CA CYS A 82 13.56 -8.11 -4.52
C CYS A 82 12.09 -7.71 -4.73
N CYS A 83 11.39 -7.31 -3.67
CA CYS A 83 10.01 -6.83 -3.78
C CYS A 83 9.94 -5.48 -4.52
N ALA A 84 10.91 -4.58 -4.32
CA ALA A 84 11.00 -3.32 -5.02
C ALA A 84 11.28 -3.50 -6.53
N SER A 85 12.09 -4.48 -6.90
CA SER A 85 12.39 -4.82 -8.29
C SER A 85 11.35 -5.73 -8.97
N GLY A 86 10.44 -6.35 -8.19
CA GLY A 86 9.46 -7.30 -8.69
C GLY A 86 10.05 -8.67 -9.07
N SER A 87 11.25 -9.00 -8.60
CA SER A 87 11.98 -10.20 -8.99
C SER A 87 11.52 -11.42 -8.16
N VAL A 88 10.45 -12.09 -8.60
CA VAL A 88 9.85 -13.24 -7.89
C VAL A 88 10.86 -14.38 -7.69
N GLY A 89 11.64 -14.72 -8.73
CA GLY A 89 12.63 -15.81 -8.61
C GLY A 89 13.72 -15.54 -7.58
N CYS A 90 14.20 -14.29 -7.47
CA CYS A 90 15.16 -13.90 -6.43
C CYS A 90 14.52 -13.93 -5.03
N MET A 91 13.28 -13.50 -4.92
CA MET A 91 12.51 -13.53 -3.68
C MET A 91 12.28 -14.96 -3.19
N GLU A 92 11.84 -15.88 -4.06
CA GLU A 92 11.66 -17.30 -3.73
C GLU A 92 12.97 -17.93 -3.25
N LEU A 93 14.07 -17.65 -3.95
CA LEU A 93 15.39 -18.15 -3.55
C LEU A 93 15.77 -17.65 -2.15
N LEU A 94 15.56 -16.39 -1.83
CA LEU A 94 15.84 -15.85 -0.50
C LEU A 94 14.94 -16.48 0.56
N LEU A 95 13.64 -16.62 0.29
CA LEU A 95 12.68 -17.22 1.23
C LEU A 95 12.99 -18.71 1.49
N GLN A 96 13.35 -19.48 0.46
CA GLN A 96 13.78 -20.88 0.60
C GLN A 96 15.06 -21.03 1.45
N ASN A 97 15.90 -20.00 1.48
CA ASN A 97 17.12 -19.95 2.29
C ASN A 97 16.93 -19.21 3.62
N GLY A 98 15.69 -19.05 4.10
CA GLY A 98 15.39 -18.54 5.41
C GLY A 98 15.40 -17.02 5.53
N ALA A 99 15.09 -16.30 4.43
CA ALA A 99 14.85 -14.87 4.52
C ALA A 99 13.66 -14.57 5.43
N ASN A 100 13.86 -13.64 6.37
CA ASN A 100 12.80 -13.21 7.27
C ASN A 100 11.84 -12.28 6.53
N THR A 101 10.54 -12.61 6.56
CA THR A 101 9.48 -11.77 5.99
C THR A 101 9.18 -10.53 6.82
N HIS A 102 9.55 -10.54 8.11
CA HIS A 102 9.39 -9.42 9.04
C HIS A 102 10.66 -8.58 9.08
N MET A 103 10.50 -7.27 9.08
CA MET A 103 11.64 -6.36 9.19
C MET A 103 12.15 -6.32 10.64
N PRO A 104 13.48 -6.29 10.84
CA PRO A 104 14.04 -6.22 12.19
C PRO A 104 13.78 -4.88 12.88
N HIS A 105 13.44 -3.84 12.14
CA HIS A 105 13.20 -2.50 12.67
C HIS A 105 11.76 -2.04 12.39
N ALA A 106 11.04 -1.70 13.45
CA ALA A 106 9.63 -1.26 13.40
C ALA A 106 9.39 0.02 12.60
N HIS A 107 10.43 0.79 12.28
CA HIS A 107 10.33 2.05 11.54
C HIS A 107 10.36 1.89 10.02
N PHE A 108 10.70 0.71 9.53
CA PHE A 108 10.74 0.43 8.08
C PHE A 108 9.51 -0.34 7.63
N PRO A 109 8.92 0.01 6.47
CA PRO A 109 7.85 -0.77 5.89
C PRO A 109 8.34 -2.18 5.57
N SER A 110 7.52 -3.19 5.82
CA SER A 110 7.89 -4.57 5.48
C SER A 110 8.01 -4.76 3.96
N ALA A 111 8.68 -5.84 3.53
CA ALA A 111 8.75 -6.23 2.13
C ALA A 111 7.35 -6.33 1.48
N LEU A 112 6.33 -6.71 2.27
CA LEU A 112 4.94 -6.77 1.84
C LEU A 112 4.37 -5.37 1.51
N HIS A 113 4.70 -4.34 2.31
CA HIS A 113 4.29 -2.96 2.02
C HIS A 113 4.90 -2.46 0.70
N GLU A 114 6.17 -2.76 0.46
CA GLU A 114 6.83 -2.34 -0.78
C GLU A 114 6.25 -3.08 -1.99
N ALA A 115 5.99 -4.38 -1.89
CA ALA A 115 5.32 -5.15 -2.93
C ALA A 115 3.91 -4.58 -3.24
N CYS A 116 3.15 -4.21 -2.21
CA CYS A 116 1.84 -3.56 -2.35
C CYS A 116 1.94 -2.19 -3.00
N LYS A 117 2.92 -1.39 -2.60
CA LYS A 117 3.18 -0.06 -3.17
C LYS A 117 3.52 -0.14 -4.66
N ARG A 118 4.31 -1.13 -5.06
CA ARG A 118 4.74 -1.34 -6.46
C ARG A 118 3.71 -2.05 -7.34
N GLY A 119 2.69 -2.64 -6.74
CA GLY A 119 1.68 -3.39 -7.49
C GLY A 119 2.10 -4.81 -7.88
N ASN A 120 3.14 -5.34 -7.26
CA ASN A 120 3.69 -6.67 -7.56
C ASN A 120 2.85 -7.78 -6.88
N SER A 121 1.70 -8.11 -7.42
CA SER A 121 0.74 -9.07 -6.84
C SER A 121 1.34 -10.47 -6.64
N HIS A 122 2.21 -10.94 -7.54
CA HIS A 122 2.93 -12.22 -7.36
C HIS A 122 3.88 -12.19 -6.18
N CYS A 123 4.59 -11.07 -5.95
CA CYS A 123 5.43 -10.91 -4.76
C CYS A 123 4.58 -10.89 -3.48
N VAL A 124 3.42 -10.23 -3.50
CA VAL A 124 2.46 -10.23 -2.38
C VAL A 124 2.02 -11.66 -2.07
N GLU A 125 1.64 -12.43 -3.08
CA GLU A 125 1.18 -13.81 -2.92
C GLU A 125 2.27 -14.72 -2.36
N THR A 126 3.49 -14.63 -2.89
CA THR A 126 4.64 -15.43 -2.43
C THR A 126 5.00 -15.08 -0.98
N LEU A 127 5.03 -13.80 -0.60
CA LEU A 127 5.29 -13.39 0.78
C LEU A 127 4.24 -13.94 1.75
N LEU A 128 2.95 -13.84 1.40
CA LEU A 128 1.86 -14.35 2.21
C LEU A 128 1.88 -15.88 2.35
N SER A 129 2.31 -16.61 1.31
CA SER A 129 2.47 -18.06 1.37
C SER A 129 3.62 -18.50 2.31
N HIS A 130 4.64 -17.64 2.47
CA HIS A 130 5.76 -17.84 3.39
C HIS A 130 5.55 -17.21 4.77
N GLY A 131 4.30 -16.87 5.11
CA GLY A 131 3.92 -16.46 6.46
C GLY A 131 4.07 -14.97 6.78
N ALA A 132 4.21 -14.10 5.78
CA ALA A 132 4.12 -12.66 6.01
C ALA A 132 2.75 -12.30 6.60
N ASP A 133 2.72 -11.41 7.59
CA ASP A 133 1.47 -10.93 8.18
C ASP A 133 0.79 -9.90 7.27
N PRO A 134 -0.40 -10.19 6.72
CA PRO A 134 -1.12 -9.25 5.85
C PRO A 134 -1.64 -8.00 6.58
N ASP A 135 -1.67 -8.03 7.92
CA ASP A 135 -2.09 -6.90 8.75
C ASP A 135 -0.94 -6.32 9.58
N TYR A 136 0.30 -6.50 9.12
CA TYR A 136 1.47 -5.95 9.82
C TYR A 136 1.27 -4.45 10.07
N ASP A 137 1.28 -4.07 11.35
CA ASP A 137 1.06 -2.68 11.76
C ASP A 137 2.33 -1.85 11.55
N HIS A 138 2.19 -0.76 10.80
CA HIS A 138 3.27 0.17 10.48
C HIS A 138 2.74 1.61 10.48
N PRO A 139 3.58 2.63 10.79
CA PRO A 139 3.18 4.04 10.69
C PRO A 139 2.63 4.49 9.33
N LEU A 140 2.87 3.72 8.27
CA LEU A 140 2.24 3.95 6.95
C LEU A 140 0.83 3.37 6.84
N GLY A 141 0.36 2.63 7.83
CA GLY A 141 -0.87 1.85 7.82
C GLY A 141 -0.64 0.39 7.42
N SER A 142 -1.72 -0.38 7.27
CA SER A 142 -1.65 -1.77 6.84
C SER A 142 -1.19 -1.93 5.38
N PRO A 143 -0.68 -3.10 4.96
CA PRO A 143 -0.38 -3.38 3.55
C PRO A 143 -1.57 -3.13 2.61
N LEU A 144 -2.79 -3.45 3.07
CA LEU A 144 -4.02 -3.18 2.33
C LEU A 144 -4.25 -1.67 2.15
N TYR A 145 -4.04 -0.88 3.20
CA TYR A 145 -4.15 0.58 3.11
C TYR A 145 -3.15 1.16 2.11
N VAL A 146 -1.90 0.68 2.14
CA VAL A 146 -0.85 1.11 1.19
C VAL A 146 -1.22 0.72 -0.25
N SER A 147 -1.77 -0.48 -0.48
CA SER A 147 -2.22 -0.87 -1.82
C SER A 147 -3.36 0.01 -2.34
N CYS A 148 -4.26 0.47 -1.45
CA CYS A 148 -5.32 1.42 -1.81
C CYS A 148 -4.77 2.81 -2.14
N LEU A 149 -3.81 3.33 -1.36
CA LEU A 149 -3.14 4.60 -1.64
C LEU A 149 -2.42 4.64 -3.00
N HIS A 150 -1.97 3.49 -3.48
CA HIS A 150 -1.27 3.37 -4.77
C HIS A 150 -2.13 2.77 -5.88
N GLN A 151 -3.45 2.64 -5.65
CA GLN A 151 -4.44 2.10 -6.61
C GLN A 151 -4.10 0.69 -7.14
N GLN A 152 -3.45 -0.13 -6.32
CA GLN A 152 -3.00 -1.47 -6.70
C GLN A 152 -4.10 -2.52 -6.41
N THR A 153 -5.16 -2.54 -7.23
CA THR A 153 -6.35 -3.39 -7.02
C THR A 153 -6.01 -4.88 -7.00
N ALA A 154 -5.07 -5.34 -7.83
CA ALA A 154 -4.63 -6.73 -7.83
C ALA A 154 -4.02 -7.15 -6.48
N CYS A 155 -3.15 -6.32 -5.90
CA CYS A 155 -2.56 -6.56 -4.57
C CYS A 155 -3.63 -6.59 -3.48
N SER A 156 -4.61 -5.65 -3.53
CA SER A 156 -5.71 -5.62 -2.58
C SER A 156 -6.56 -6.89 -2.63
N ARG A 157 -6.86 -7.40 -3.83
CA ARG A 157 -7.58 -8.69 -3.99
C ARG A 157 -6.82 -9.84 -3.33
N VAL A 158 -5.51 -9.96 -3.60
CA VAL A 158 -4.68 -11.01 -3.01
C VAL A 158 -4.65 -10.90 -1.48
N LEU A 159 -4.44 -9.70 -0.92
CA LEU A 159 -4.44 -9.48 0.53
C LEU A 159 -5.77 -9.88 1.17
N LEU A 160 -6.89 -9.44 0.61
CA LEU A 160 -8.24 -9.72 1.11
C LEU A 160 -8.59 -11.21 0.96
N HIS A 161 -8.19 -11.85 -0.14
CA HIS A 161 -8.34 -13.29 -0.33
C HIS A 161 -7.60 -14.08 0.74
N ARG A 162 -6.39 -13.63 1.11
CA ARG A 162 -5.57 -14.22 2.18
C ARG A 162 -5.99 -13.79 3.59
N GLY A 163 -7.11 -13.06 3.74
CA GLY A 163 -7.74 -12.72 5.01
C GLY A 163 -7.20 -11.48 5.70
N ALA A 164 -6.67 -10.53 4.97
CA ALA A 164 -6.37 -9.20 5.50
C ALA A 164 -7.64 -8.53 6.05
N ARG A 165 -7.51 -7.82 7.17
CA ARG A 165 -8.62 -7.08 7.78
C ARG A 165 -8.95 -5.84 6.96
N VAL A 166 -10.14 -5.83 6.38
CA VAL A 166 -10.58 -4.82 5.38
C VAL A 166 -10.67 -3.39 5.94
N ASN A 167 -10.88 -3.23 7.26
CA ASN A 167 -11.09 -1.92 7.88
C ASN A 167 -9.86 -1.37 8.62
N VAL A 168 -8.74 -2.09 8.63
CA VAL A 168 -7.52 -1.65 9.30
C VAL A 168 -6.69 -0.80 8.36
N GLY A 169 -6.55 0.47 8.72
CA GLY A 169 -5.82 1.46 7.92
C GLY A 169 -4.76 2.20 8.73
N ARG A 170 -4.80 3.53 8.74
CA ARG A 170 -3.80 4.38 9.37
C ARG A 170 -4.46 5.52 10.16
N GLY A 171 -4.22 5.61 11.48
CA GLY A 171 -4.65 6.76 12.28
C GLY A 171 -6.15 7.06 12.20
N GLY A 172 -6.99 6.02 12.16
CA GLY A 172 -8.45 6.14 11.97
C GLY A 172 -8.90 6.11 10.51
N ASP A 173 -7.99 6.34 9.57
CA ASP A 173 -8.29 6.30 8.14
C ASP A 173 -8.33 4.86 7.64
N SER A 174 -9.45 4.42 7.04
CA SER A 174 -9.58 3.06 6.53
C SER A 174 -9.10 2.94 5.08
N PRO A 175 -8.80 1.71 4.58
CA PRO A 175 -8.52 1.47 3.17
C PRO A 175 -9.60 2.02 2.23
N LEU A 176 -10.87 2.00 2.66
CA LEU A 176 -11.98 2.54 1.89
C LEU A 176 -11.89 4.06 1.75
N HIS A 177 -11.52 4.80 2.81
CA HIS A 177 -11.29 6.25 2.70
C HIS A 177 -10.18 6.56 1.69
N ALA A 178 -9.06 5.82 1.74
CA ALA A 178 -7.95 6.02 0.81
C ALA A 178 -8.38 5.78 -0.65
N ALA A 179 -9.13 4.71 -0.92
CA ALA A 179 -9.63 4.38 -2.25
C ALA A 179 -10.62 5.43 -2.78
N VAL A 180 -11.47 5.94 -1.91
CA VAL A 180 -12.49 6.96 -2.26
C VAL A 180 -11.86 8.31 -2.57
N ARG A 181 -10.86 8.76 -1.80
CA ARG A 181 -10.13 10.02 -2.09
C ARG A 181 -9.49 10.03 -3.47
N LEU A 182 -9.09 8.87 -3.97
CA LEU A 182 -8.46 8.69 -5.28
C LEU A 182 -9.47 8.39 -6.40
N ASP A 183 -10.76 8.43 -6.11
CA ASP A 183 -11.88 8.09 -7.02
C ASP A 183 -11.69 6.75 -7.74
N SER A 184 -11.10 5.77 -7.06
CA SER A 184 -10.83 4.43 -7.61
C SER A 184 -12.03 3.51 -7.43
N ALA A 185 -12.94 3.51 -8.40
CA ALA A 185 -14.19 2.73 -8.35
C ALA A 185 -13.94 1.23 -8.20
N ASP A 186 -12.99 0.66 -8.95
CA ASP A 186 -12.65 -0.77 -8.90
C ASP A 186 -12.13 -1.17 -7.51
N GLN A 187 -11.32 -0.31 -6.89
CA GLN A 187 -10.79 -0.53 -5.55
C GLN A 187 -11.93 -0.52 -4.52
N VAL A 188 -12.83 0.47 -4.63
CA VAL A 188 -14.00 0.61 -3.75
C VAL A 188 -14.89 -0.62 -3.85
N LEU A 189 -15.21 -1.09 -5.07
CA LEU A 189 -16.01 -2.29 -5.29
C LEU A 189 -15.39 -3.53 -4.62
N VAL A 190 -14.09 -3.72 -4.81
CA VAL A 190 -13.38 -4.83 -4.16
C VAL A 190 -13.48 -4.75 -2.65
N LEU A 191 -13.23 -3.59 -2.04
CA LEU A 191 -13.30 -3.42 -0.59
C LEU A 191 -14.71 -3.67 -0.06
N LEU A 192 -15.75 -3.16 -0.73
CA LEU A 192 -17.15 -3.37 -0.34
C LEU A 192 -17.57 -4.84 -0.47
N ASP A 193 -17.08 -5.55 -1.50
CA ASP A 193 -17.36 -6.98 -1.69
C ASP A 193 -16.71 -7.84 -0.58
N TYR A 194 -15.60 -7.40 -0.01
CA TYR A 194 -14.96 -8.03 1.14
C TYR A 194 -15.43 -7.48 2.50
N GLY A 195 -16.45 -6.64 2.53
CA GLY A 195 -17.13 -6.21 3.76
C GLY A 195 -16.58 -4.95 4.38
N ALA A 196 -15.96 -4.07 3.63
CA ALA A 196 -15.56 -2.76 4.13
C ALA A 196 -16.76 -2.01 4.74
N ASP A 197 -16.54 -1.40 5.89
CA ASP A 197 -17.56 -0.60 6.56
C ASP A 197 -17.54 0.82 5.97
N PHE A 198 -18.62 1.13 5.23
CA PHE A 198 -18.79 2.47 4.60
C PHE A 198 -19.29 3.55 5.56
N ASN A 199 -19.64 3.17 6.82
CA ASN A 199 -20.01 4.11 7.88
C ASN A 199 -18.86 4.43 8.83
N LEU A 200 -17.71 3.79 8.66
CA LEU A 200 -16.53 4.04 9.48
C LEU A 200 -16.11 5.52 9.36
N ARG A 201 -15.75 6.13 10.50
CA ARG A 201 -15.31 7.52 10.52
C ARG A 201 -13.80 7.61 10.65
N ASP A 202 -13.20 8.50 9.89
CA ASP A 202 -11.77 8.79 9.97
C ASP A 202 -11.41 9.66 11.19
N GLY A 203 -10.13 10.03 11.31
CA GLY A 203 -9.66 10.92 12.38
C GLY A 203 -10.29 12.33 12.39
N ASN A 204 -10.93 12.73 11.29
CA ASN A 204 -11.68 13.99 11.15
C ASN A 204 -13.18 13.80 11.33
N ASN A 205 -13.62 12.63 11.80
CA ASN A 205 -15.01 12.24 11.96
C ASN A 205 -15.82 12.20 10.64
N GLN A 206 -15.15 12.05 9.48
CA GLN A 206 -15.76 11.97 8.16
C GLN A 206 -15.94 10.50 7.74
N ARG A 207 -17.07 10.20 7.07
CA ARG A 207 -17.31 8.90 6.45
C ARG A 207 -16.64 8.85 5.06
N PRO A 208 -16.41 7.68 4.47
CA PRO A 208 -15.90 7.57 3.11
C PRO A 208 -16.68 8.39 2.08
N VAL A 209 -18.01 8.44 2.20
CA VAL A 209 -18.87 9.23 1.29
C VAL A 209 -18.64 10.74 1.42
N ASP A 210 -18.29 11.21 2.62
CA ASP A 210 -18.08 12.65 2.92
C ASP A 210 -16.73 13.16 2.34
N VAL A 211 -15.74 12.25 2.18
CA VAL A 211 -14.43 12.56 1.59
C VAL A 211 -14.35 12.26 0.08
N ALA A 212 -15.42 11.73 -0.50
CA ALA A 212 -15.48 11.44 -1.92
C ALA A 212 -15.45 12.73 -2.76
N PRO A 213 -14.78 12.75 -3.91
CA PRO A 213 -14.88 13.85 -4.86
C PRO A 213 -16.34 14.06 -5.27
N SER A 214 -16.80 15.34 -5.22
CA SER A 214 -18.19 15.69 -5.55
C SER A 214 -18.53 15.27 -6.99
N GLY A 215 -19.57 14.43 -7.15
CA GLY A 215 -19.95 13.87 -8.45
C GLY A 215 -19.04 12.75 -8.97
N GLY A 216 -18.05 12.32 -8.18
CA GLY A 216 -17.17 11.20 -8.53
C GLY A 216 -17.91 9.87 -8.62
N LYS A 217 -17.30 8.92 -9.34
CA LYS A 217 -17.86 7.56 -9.48
C LYS A 217 -17.98 6.86 -8.12
N THR A 218 -17.01 7.05 -7.26
CA THR A 218 -16.98 6.44 -5.92
C THR A 218 -18.08 6.98 -5.02
N GLN A 219 -18.41 8.29 -5.12
CA GLN A 219 -19.54 8.87 -4.38
C GLN A 219 -20.85 8.22 -4.79
N GLN A 220 -21.09 8.10 -6.10
CA GLN A 220 -22.32 7.48 -6.63
C GLN A 220 -22.43 6.00 -6.21
N LEU A 221 -21.32 5.26 -6.24
CA LEU A 221 -21.28 3.88 -5.76
C LEU A 221 -21.62 3.76 -4.28
N LEU A 222 -21.03 4.60 -3.43
CA LEU A 222 -21.30 4.56 -1.98
C LEU A 222 -22.75 4.91 -1.66
N LEU A 223 -23.31 5.92 -2.32
CA LEU A 223 -24.72 6.29 -2.16
C LEU A 223 -25.65 5.16 -2.63
N ALA A 224 -25.32 4.47 -3.73
CA ALA A 224 -26.06 3.30 -4.17
C ALA A 224 -25.99 2.15 -3.15
N TYR A 225 -24.85 1.95 -2.50
CA TYR A 225 -24.71 0.94 -1.42
C TYR A 225 -25.44 1.32 -0.13
N GLU A 226 -25.61 2.61 0.18
CA GLU A 226 -26.45 3.05 1.32
C GLU A 226 -27.93 2.71 1.09
N VAL A 227 -28.42 2.83 -0.14
CA VAL A 227 -29.82 2.56 -0.49
C VAL A 227 -30.10 1.07 -0.63
N CYS A 228 -29.13 0.30 -1.14
CA CYS A 228 -29.28 -1.14 -1.36
C CYS A 228 -28.60 -1.93 -0.23
N PRO A 229 -29.36 -2.50 0.74
CA PRO A 229 -28.77 -3.29 1.80
C PRO A 229 -28.05 -4.52 1.22
N ARG A 230 -26.96 -4.92 1.89
CA ARG A 230 -26.20 -6.13 1.51
C ARG A 230 -27.12 -7.34 1.49
N SER A 231 -26.96 -8.21 0.51
CA SER A 231 -27.72 -9.45 0.44
C SER A 231 -27.37 -10.35 1.64
N LEU A 232 -28.35 -11.16 2.06
CA LEU A 232 -28.14 -12.15 3.12
C LEU A 232 -26.95 -13.06 2.81
N CYS A 233 -26.78 -13.45 1.55
CA CYS A 233 -25.66 -14.26 1.09
C CYS A 233 -24.30 -13.57 1.36
N GLN A 234 -24.18 -12.27 1.06
CA GLN A 234 -22.95 -11.51 1.35
C GLN A 234 -22.67 -11.46 2.87
N LEU A 235 -23.69 -11.20 3.68
CA LEU A 235 -23.55 -11.18 5.14
C LEU A 235 -23.11 -12.55 5.68
N CYS A 236 -23.72 -13.63 5.19
CA CYS A 236 -23.32 -15.00 5.55
C CYS A 236 -21.87 -15.28 5.13
N ARG A 237 -21.45 -14.89 3.94
CA ARG A 237 -20.07 -15.05 3.47
C ARG A 237 -19.08 -14.36 4.41
N PHE A 238 -19.32 -13.10 4.78
CA PHE A 238 -18.46 -12.37 5.71
C PHE A 238 -18.38 -13.07 7.07
N GLN A 239 -19.53 -13.48 7.59
CA GLN A 239 -19.59 -14.16 8.89
C GLN A 239 -18.85 -15.50 8.86
N ILE A 240 -19.04 -16.30 7.82
CA ILE A 240 -18.35 -17.59 7.65
C ILE A 240 -16.83 -17.37 7.57
N ARG A 241 -16.36 -16.43 6.74
CA ARG A 241 -14.93 -16.13 6.62
C ARG A 241 -14.32 -15.65 7.93
N ASN A 242 -15.04 -14.81 8.68
CA ASN A 242 -14.60 -14.33 10.00
C ASN A 242 -14.49 -15.46 11.01
N LEU A 243 -15.48 -16.38 11.04
CA LEU A 243 -15.48 -17.53 11.94
C LEU A 243 -14.39 -18.55 11.61
N ILE A 244 -14.15 -18.82 10.32
CA ILE A 244 -13.08 -19.71 9.88
C ILE A 244 -11.72 -19.14 10.31
N GLY A 245 -11.58 -17.84 10.24
CA GLY A 245 -10.35 -17.11 10.57
C GLY A 245 -9.26 -17.28 9.51
N ARG A 246 -8.29 -16.38 9.54
CA ARG A 246 -7.24 -16.21 8.53
C ARG A 246 -6.47 -17.50 8.22
N THR A 247 -6.03 -18.21 9.26
CA THR A 247 -5.17 -19.39 9.12
C THR A 247 -5.84 -20.57 8.43
N ARG A 248 -7.17 -20.66 8.54
CA ARG A 248 -7.98 -21.75 8.00
C ARG A 248 -8.61 -21.43 6.64
N LEU A 249 -8.62 -20.20 6.19
CA LEU A 249 -9.17 -19.81 4.87
C LEU A 249 -8.56 -20.63 3.74
N LYS A 250 -7.25 -20.89 3.79
CA LYS A 250 -6.55 -21.73 2.81
C LYS A 250 -7.00 -23.20 2.78
N LEU A 251 -7.75 -23.64 3.77
CA LEU A 251 -8.31 -25.00 3.85
C LEU A 251 -9.72 -25.08 3.28
N LEU A 252 -10.33 -23.95 2.87
CA LEU A 252 -11.67 -23.93 2.27
C LEU A 252 -11.84 -24.92 1.10
N PRO A 253 -10.88 -25.00 0.14
CA PRO A 253 -10.99 -25.94 -0.97
C PRO A 253 -11.02 -27.41 -0.55
N LEU A 254 -10.51 -27.72 0.65
CA LEU A 254 -10.44 -29.10 1.17
C LEU A 254 -11.73 -29.52 1.90
N LEU A 255 -12.67 -28.59 2.13
CA LEU A 255 -13.94 -28.91 2.75
C LEU A 255 -14.86 -29.63 1.74
N PRO A 256 -15.64 -30.61 2.20
CA PRO A 256 -16.60 -31.30 1.33
C PRO A 256 -17.84 -30.46 1.04
N LEU A 257 -17.62 -29.30 0.40
CA LEU A 257 -18.66 -28.36 0.03
C LEU A 257 -18.93 -28.45 -1.48
N PRO A 258 -20.17 -28.15 -1.93
CA PRO A 258 -20.45 -27.96 -3.35
C PRO A 258 -19.52 -26.92 -3.97
N SER A 259 -19.02 -27.18 -5.19
CA SER A 259 -18.06 -26.30 -5.88
C SER A 259 -18.51 -24.83 -5.96
N LEU A 260 -19.79 -24.60 -6.23
CA LEU A 260 -20.37 -23.26 -6.26
C LEU A 260 -20.26 -22.53 -4.91
N LEU A 261 -20.44 -23.26 -3.80
CA LEU A 261 -20.32 -22.67 -2.45
C LEU A 261 -18.86 -22.37 -2.11
N THR A 262 -17.93 -23.26 -2.48
CA THR A 262 -16.51 -23.04 -2.30
C THR A 262 -16.05 -21.80 -3.08
N GLN A 263 -16.36 -21.71 -4.37
CA GLN A 263 -16.09 -20.55 -5.20
C GLN A 263 -16.69 -19.27 -4.61
N TYR A 264 -17.93 -19.32 -4.16
CA TYR A 264 -18.58 -18.16 -3.54
C TYR A 264 -17.86 -17.69 -2.27
N LEU A 265 -17.38 -18.62 -1.43
CA LEU A 265 -16.64 -18.28 -0.20
C LEU A 265 -15.22 -17.78 -0.51
N GLU A 266 -14.62 -18.20 -1.62
CA GLU A 266 -13.30 -17.78 -2.08
C GLU A 266 -13.31 -16.47 -2.86
N HIS A 267 -14.46 -15.95 -3.26
CA HIS A 267 -14.61 -14.81 -4.18
C HIS A 267 -14.05 -15.08 -5.60
N THR A 268 -14.10 -16.32 -6.06
CA THR A 268 -13.65 -16.72 -7.40
C THR A 268 -14.82 -16.94 -8.37
#